data_73bbe2e7e8245bba97d863e5bbb5e844
#
_entry.id   73bbe2e7e8245bba97d863e5bbb5e844
#
_cell.length_a   1.000
_cell.length_b   1.000
_cell.length_c   1.000
_cell.angle_alpha   90.00
_cell.angle_beta   90.00
_cell.angle_gamma   90.00
#
_symmetry.space_group_name_H-M   'P 1'
#
loop_
_entity.id
_entity.type
_entity.pdbx_description
1 polymer ?
#
loop_
_entity_poly.entity_id
_entity_poly.type
_entity_poly.pdbx_seq_one_letter_code
_entity_poly.pdbx_strand_id
1 'polypeptide(L)'
;MTQEEYVSDAVDLLKKLIATPSVSRNEKEAADIMEQTIRKYGFEPHREANNIWIIDPHYDESRPTLLLNAHIDTVKPVASWTRNPFSPDIEEGVLYGLGSNDCGGGLCSLLQIFRMLTAKPQQYNLIYLASAEEEVSGKDGITRALPLLPHIDLAIVGEPTGMNPAVAEKGLMVLDVIAHGKSGHAARNEGVNAIYEALDDMRWIRDYKFEKVSEFLGPTKMTLTVVNAGTQHNVIPDKCTMLVDIRTNEFYDNEEVYEFIRQHLKSEV
;
A
#
# COMPACT_ATOMS: atom_id res chain seq x y z
N MET A 1 6.20 -19.78 -26.76
CA MET A 1 4.84 -19.32 -26.43
C MET A 1 4.55 -18.06 -27.24
N THR A 2 3.32 -17.87 -27.70
CA THR A 2 2.84 -16.66 -28.34
C THR A 2 2.46 -15.61 -27.29
N GLN A 3 2.29 -14.36 -27.69
CA GLN A 3 1.82 -13.31 -26.80
C GLN A 3 0.43 -13.62 -26.23
N GLU A 4 -0.45 -14.19 -27.04
CA GLU A 4 -1.81 -14.58 -26.64
C GLU A 4 -1.80 -15.68 -25.54
N GLU A 5 -0.86 -16.64 -25.63
CA GLU A 5 -0.69 -17.68 -24.60
C GLU A 5 -0.24 -17.05 -23.26
N TYR A 6 0.67 -16.07 -23.25
CA TYR A 6 1.07 -15.36 -22.03
C TYR A 6 -0.09 -14.56 -21.44
N VAL A 7 -0.88 -13.88 -22.27
CA VAL A 7 -2.07 -13.15 -21.81
C VAL A 7 -3.10 -14.10 -21.24
N SER A 8 -3.36 -15.25 -21.87
CA SER A 8 -4.27 -16.26 -21.35
C SER A 8 -3.81 -16.79 -19.99
N ASP A 9 -2.52 -17.11 -19.84
CA ASP A 9 -1.95 -17.56 -18.58
C ASP A 9 -2.08 -16.49 -17.47
N ALA A 10 -1.89 -15.20 -17.81
CA ALA A 10 -2.08 -14.09 -16.88
C ALA A 10 -3.52 -13.99 -16.39
N VAL A 11 -4.48 -14.04 -17.30
CA VAL A 11 -5.92 -13.95 -16.98
C VAL A 11 -6.37 -15.16 -16.15
N ASP A 12 -5.91 -16.37 -16.48
CA ASP A 12 -6.25 -17.59 -15.73
C ASP A 12 -5.69 -17.57 -14.31
N LEU A 13 -4.48 -17.04 -14.13
CA LEU A 13 -3.89 -16.83 -12.80
C LEU A 13 -4.67 -15.77 -12.02
N LEU A 14 -4.95 -14.62 -12.63
CA LEU A 14 -5.70 -13.53 -12.01
C LEU A 14 -7.08 -13.99 -11.54
N LYS A 15 -7.79 -14.77 -12.34
CA LYS A 15 -9.07 -15.36 -11.93
C LYS A 15 -8.96 -16.24 -10.69
N LYS A 16 -7.91 -17.02 -10.57
CA LYS A 16 -7.68 -17.87 -9.38
C LYS A 16 -7.41 -16.99 -8.15
N LEU A 17 -6.61 -15.94 -8.31
CA LEU A 17 -6.30 -15.01 -7.22
C LEU A 17 -7.54 -14.24 -6.77
N ILE A 18 -8.36 -13.73 -7.67
CA ILE A 18 -9.63 -13.07 -7.34
C ILE A 18 -10.56 -14.02 -6.56
N ALA A 19 -10.65 -15.30 -6.98
CA ALA A 19 -11.49 -16.29 -6.32
C ALA A 19 -10.96 -16.73 -4.94
N THR A 20 -9.75 -16.30 -4.58
CA THR A 20 -9.07 -16.66 -3.33
C THR A 20 -8.92 -15.40 -2.48
N PRO A 21 -9.72 -15.22 -1.40
CA PRO A 21 -9.57 -14.06 -0.52
C PRO A 21 -8.15 -13.92 0.01
N SER A 22 -7.54 -12.75 -0.18
CA SER A 22 -6.15 -12.47 0.20
C SER A 22 -6.01 -11.13 0.93
N VAL A 23 -6.95 -10.84 1.84
CA VAL A 23 -6.87 -9.62 2.66
C VAL A 23 -5.54 -9.60 3.42
N SER A 24 -4.88 -8.43 3.47
CA SER A 24 -3.58 -8.24 4.13
C SER A 24 -3.45 -8.99 5.45
N ARG A 25 -2.35 -9.71 5.64
CA ARG A 25 -2.04 -10.66 6.73
C ARG A 25 -2.75 -12.01 6.64
N ASN A 26 -3.57 -12.26 5.62
CA ASN A 26 -4.27 -13.52 5.37
C ASN A 26 -4.07 -14.02 3.94
N GLU A 27 -2.90 -13.76 3.33
CA GLU A 27 -2.58 -14.02 1.92
C GLU A 27 -2.05 -15.44 1.68
N LYS A 28 -2.00 -16.29 2.69
CA LYS A 28 -1.32 -17.60 2.59
C LYS A 28 -1.80 -18.44 1.41
N GLU A 29 -3.12 -18.49 1.16
CA GLU A 29 -3.67 -19.29 0.07
C GLU A 29 -3.33 -18.70 -1.30
N ALA A 30 -3.34 -17.37 -1.44
CA ALA A 30 -2.90 -16.67 -2.64
C ALA A 30 -1.39 -16.90 -2.90
N ALA A 31 -0.58 -16.85 -1.84
CA ALA A 31 0.84 -17.16 -1.89
C ALA A 31 1.09 -18.63 -2.34
N ASP A 32 0.32 -19.59 -1.82
CA ASP A 32 0.40 -20.98 -2.22
C ASP A 32 0.07 -21.16 -3.73
N ILE A 33 -0.94 -20.43 -4.25
CA ILE A 33 -1.30 -20.42 -5.67
C ILE A 33 -0.16 -19.85 -6.52
N MET A 34 0.45 -18.73 -6.08
CA MET A 34 1.58 -18.10 -6.77
C MET A 34 2.77 -19.08 -6.85
N GLU A 35 3.14 -19.68 -5.72
CA GLU A 35 4.24 -20.64 -5.64
C GLU A 35 4.01 -21.85 -6.57
N GLN A 36 2.82 -22.45 -6.52
CA GLN A 36 2.46 -23.56 -7.39
C GLN A 36 2.48 -23.18 -8.88
N THR A 37 1.99 -21.99 -9.22
CA THR A 37 1.96 -21.49 -10.59
C THR A 37 3.38 -21.27 -11.12
N ILE A 38 4.24 -20.67 -10.32
CA ILE A 38 5.65 -20.44 -10.67
C ILE A 38 6.36 -21.78 -10.93
N ARG A 39 6.16 -22.79 -10.04
CA ARG A 39 6.70 -24.15 -10.25
C ARG A 39 6.17 -24.80 -11.53
N LYS A 40 4.88 -24.65 -11.81
CA LYS A 40 4.28 -25.14 -13.06
C LYS A 40 4.92 -24.51 -14.31
N TYR A 41 5.37 -23.25 -14.21
CA TYR A 41 6.08 -22.58 -15.30
C TYR A 41 7.56 -22.98 -15.42
N GLY A 42 8.05 -23.86 -14.53
CA GLY A 42 9.40 -24.41 -14.57
C GLY A 42 10.45 -23.60 -13.83
N PHE A 43 10.04 -22.67 -12.97
CA PHE A 43 10.94 -21.90 -12.11
C PHE A 43 10.94 -22.44 -10.68
N GLU A 44 12.04 -22.23 -9.96
CA GLU A 44 12.17 -22.54 -8.54
C GLU A 44 11.87 -21.29 -7.69
N PRO A 45 10.71 -21.20 -7.02
CA PRO A 45 10.38 -20.07 -6.18
C PRO A 45 11.09 -20.16 -4.83
N HIS A 46 11.45 -19.00 -4.32
CA HIS A 46 11.80 -18.76 -2.92
C HIS A 46 10.58 -18.21 -2.19
N ARG A 47 10.49 -18.45 -0.89
CA ARG A 47 9.39 -17.94 -0.06
C ARG A 47 9.89 -17.51 1.32
N GLU A 48 9.43 -16.34 1.76
CA GLU A 48 9.57 -15.85 3.14
C GLU A 48 8.24 -15.27 3.60
N ALA A 49 7.64 -15.87 4.62
CA ALA A 49 6.24 -15.65 5.00
C ALA A 49 5.29 -15.84 3.79
N ASN A 50 4.59 -14.80 3.36
CA ASN A 50 3.74 -14.83 2.16
C ASN A 50 4.38 -14.12 0.95
N ASN A 51 5.61 -13.63 1.07
CA ASN A 51 6.36 -13.10 -0.06
C ASN A 51 6.97 -14.23 -0.88
N ILE A 52 6.85 -14.19 -2.20
CA ILE A 52 7.35 -15.20 -3.12
C ILE A 52 8.16 -14.52 -4.21
N TRP A 53 9.37 -15.03 -4.47
CA TRP A 53 10.19 -14.48 -5.54
C TRP A 53 10.90 -15.55 -6.33
N ILE A 54 11.30 -15.19 -7.53
CA ILE A 54 12.14 -15.97 -8.42
C ILE A 54 13.27 -15.11 -8.96
N ILE A 55 14.41 -15.74 -9.17
CA ILE A 55 15.59 -15.10 -9.75
C ILE A 55 15.79 -15.70 -11.14
N ASP A 56 16.22 -14.88 -12.09
CA ASP A 56 16.58 -15.32 -13.44
C ASP A 56 17.55 -16.50 -13.39
N PRO A 57 17.26 -17.64 -14.05
CA PRO A 57 18.19 -18.75 -14.14
C PRO A 57 19.56 -18.41 -14.74
N HIS A 58 19.66 -17.27 -15.46
CA HIS A 58 20.88 -16.77 -16.07
C HIS A 58 21.54 -15.62 -15.25
N TYR A 59 21.22 -15.56 -13.94
CA TYR A 59 21.73 -14.54 -13.03
C TYR A 59 23.26 -14.47 -13.05
N ASP A 60 23.81 -13.26 -13.14
CA ASP A 60 25.25 -12.97 -13.19
C ASP A 60 25.53 -11.74 -12.33
N GLU A 61 26.29 -11.89 -11.25
CA GLU A 61 26.60 -10.81 -10.30
C GLU A 61 27.26 -9.57 -10.93
N SER A 62 27.83 -9.70 -12.13
CA SER A 62 28.47 -8.59 -12.86
C SER A 62 27.46 -7.69 -13.58
N ARG A 63 26.17 -8.07 -13.65
CA ARG A 63 25.14 -7.33 -14.38
C ARG A 63 24.22 -6.57 -13.42
N PRO A 64 23.68 -5.42 -13.85
CA PRO A 64 22.66 -4.73 -13.08
C PRO A 64 21.40 -5.59 -12.95
N THR A 65 20.66 -5.42 -11.85
CA THR A 65 19.48 -6.20 -11.52
C THR A 65 18.22 -5.36 -11.56
N LEU A 66 17.24 -5.82 -12.33
CA LEU A 66 15.89 -5.26 -12.40
C LEU A 66 14.93 -6.12 -11.57
N LEU A 67 14.29 -5.51 -10.58
CA LEU A 67 13.20 -6.09 -9.84
C LEU A 67 11.86 -5.77 -10.52
N LEU A 68 11.04 -6.80 -10.72
CA LEU A 68 9.63 -6.68 -11.08
C LEU A 68 8.79 -7.04 -9.84
N ASN A 69 8.16 -6.06 -9.22
CA ASN A 69 7.40 -6.25 -7.97
C ASN A 69 5.93 -5.89 -8.14
N ALA A 70 5.05 -6.66 -7.51
CA ALA A 70 3.66 -6.33 -7.29
C ALA A 70 3.15 -7.08 -6.06
N HIS A 71 2.09 -6.57 -5.40
CA HIS A 71 1.59 -7.21 -4.18
C HIS A 71 0.48 -8.23 -4.45
N ILE A 72 0.33 -9.19 -3.51
CA ILE A 72 -0.67 -10.27 -3.59
C ILE A 72 -1.88 -10.03 -2.69
N ASP A 73 -1.76 -9.13 -1.74
CA ASP A 73 -2.82 -8.80 -0.80
C ASP A 73 -3.85 -7.82 -1.39
N THR A 74 -4.97 -7.73 -0.73
CA THR A 74 -6.06 -6.82 -1.06
C THR A 74 -6.60 -6.16 0.22
N VAL A 75 -7.27 -5.02 0.05
CA VAL A 75 -8.12 -4.45 1.09
C VAL A 75 -9.31 -5.38 1.41
N LYS A 76 -10.03 -5.10 2.49
CA LYS A 76 -11.32 -5.76 2.76
C LYS A 76 -12.39 -5.25 1.81
N PRO A 77 -13.28 -6.14 1.29
CA PRO A 77 -14.40 -5.69 0.49
C PRO A 77 -15.32 -4.78 1.31
N VAL A 78 -15.78 -3.68 0.70
CA VAL A 78 -16.72 -2.74 1.32
C VAL A 78 -18.18 -3.16 1.08
N ALA A 79 -19.11 -2.75 1.95
CA ALA A 79 -20.52 -3.11 1.86
C ALA A 79 -21.22 -2.57 0.59
N SER A 80 -20.64 -1.60 -0.10
CA SER A 80 -21.19 -1.02 -1.32
C SER A 80 -20.89 -1.80 -2.61
N TRP A 81 -20.17 -2.93 -2.52
CA TRP A 81 -19.98 -3.81 -3.69
C TRP A 81 -21.32 -4.30 -4.22
N THR A 82 -21.55 -4.09 -5.51
CA THR A 82 -22.77 -4.55 -6.22
C THR A 82 -22.62 -5.93 -6.86
N ARG A 83 -21.39 -6.45 -6.90
CA ARG A 83 -21.03 -7.80 -7.40
C ARG A 83 -20.38 -8.59 -6.26
N ASN A 84 -20.32 -9.91 -6.39
CA ASN A 84 -19.48 -10.70 -5.50
C ASN A 84 -18.00 -10.34 -5.72
N PRO A 85 -17.28 -9.78 -4.73
CA PRO A 85 -15.89 -9.35 -4.89
C PRO A 85 -14.93 -10.50 -5.23
N PHE A 86 -15.30 -11.73 -4.91
CA PHE A 86 -14.50 -12.93 -5.14
C PHE A 86 -14.96 -13.78 -6.33
N SER A 87 -15.82 -13.23 -7.17
CA SER A 87 -16.26 -13.87 -8.44
C SER A 87 -15.52 -13.23 -9.61
N PRO A 88 -14.62 -13.96 -10.30
CA PRO A 88 -13.84 -13.44 -11.44
C PRO A 88 -14.67 -13.41 -12.73
N ASP A 89 -15.74 -12.62 -12.75
CA ASP A 89 -16.67 -12.54 -13.86
C ASP A 89 -16.08 -11.69 -15.00
N ILE A 90 -16.24 -12.14 -16.24
CA ILE A 90 -15.89 -11.37 -17.42
C ILE A 90 -17.16 -10.94 -18.14
N GLU A 91 -17.35 -9.63 -18.28
CA GLU A 91 -18.44 -9.05 -19.04
C GLU A 91 -17.89 -8.01 -20.02
N GLU A 92 -18.26 -8.09 -21.29
CA GLU A 92 -17.83 -7.18 -22.35
C GLU A 92 -16.30 -6.98 -22.43
N GLY A 93 -15.53 -8.02 -22.11
CA GLY A 93 -14.07 -8.00 -22.11
C GLY A 93 -13.42 -7.40 -20.86
N VAL A 94 -14.21 -7.04 -19.83
CA VAL A 94 -13.74 -6.52 -18.54
C VAL A 94 -13.80 -7.63 -17.50
N LEU A 95 -12.68 -7.91 -16.82
CA LEU A 95 -12.60 -8.84 -15.69
C LEU A 95 -12.88 -8.09 -14.39
N TYR A 96 -13.94 -8.48 -13.72
CA TYR A 96 -14.36 -7.93 -12.42
C TYR A 96 -13.85 -8.78 -11.26
N GLY A 97 -13.62 -8.13 -10.12
CA GLY A 97 -13.29 -8.75 -8.85
C GLY A 97 -12.36 -7.90 -7.99
N LEU A 98 -12.36 -8.14 -6.69
CA LEU A 98 -11.48 -7.45 -5.75
C LEU A 98 -10.03 -7.81 -6.07
N GLY A 99 -9.14 -6.82 -6.12
CA GLY A 99 -7.74 -7.02 -6.50
C GLY A 99 -7.50 -7.27 -7.98
N SER A 100 -8.52 -7.18 -8.87
CA SER A 100 -8.32 -7.38 -10.31
C SER A 100 -7.42 -6.32 -10.94
N ASN A 101 -7.48 -5.08 -10.45
CA ASN A 101 -6.68 -3.97 -10.90
C ASN A 101 -5.56 -3.64 -9.90
N ASP A 102 -5.89 -3.52 -8.64
CA ASP A 102 -5.00 -3.26 -7.53
C ASP A 102 -4.79 -4.53 -6.69
N CYS A 103 -3.66 -5.26 -6.81
CA CYS A 103 -2.67 -5.03 -7.88
C CYS A 103 -2.49 -6.29 -8.75
N GLY A 104 -3.53 -7.19 -8.76
CA GLY A 104 -3.47 -8.49 -9.42
C GLY A 104 -3.18 -8.42 -10.92
N GLY A 105 -3.68 -7.37 -11.62
CA GLY A 105 -3.37 -7.14 -13.03
C GLY A 105 -1.88 -6.92 -13.25
N GLY A 106 -1.25 -6.07 -12.43
CA GLY A 106 0.19 -5.83 -12.41
C GLY A 106 0.96 -7.11 -12.05
N LEU A 107 0.56 -7.76 -10.97
CA LEU A 107 1.16 -8.99 -10.45
C LEU A 107 1.25 -10.09 -11.53
N CYS A 108 0.13 -10.41 -12.17
CA CYS A 108 0.07 -11.45 -13.18
C CYS A 108 0.81 -11.06 -14.47
N SER A 109 0.73 -9.80 -14.87
CA SER A 109 1.42 -9.30 -16.07
C SER A 109 2.93 -9.31 -15.90
N LEU A 110 3.45 -8.85 -14.77
CA LEU A 110 4.90 -8.84 -14.48
C LEU A 110 5.47 -10.25 -14.39
N LEU A 111 4.71 -11.24 -13.89
CA LEU A 111 5.14 -12.64 -13.93
C LEU A 111 5.30 -13.14 -15.38
N GLN A 112 4.37 -12.79 -16.27
CA GLN A 112 4.48 -13.18 -17.67
C GLN A 112 5.64 -12.46 -18.37
N ILE A 113 5.86 -11.18 -18.06
CA ILE A 113 7.02 -10.42 -18.56
C ILE A 113 8.33 -11.06 -18.10
N PHE A 114 8.44 -11.45 -16.83
CA PHE A 114 9.59 -12.21 -16.33
C PHE A 114 9.83 -13.48 -17.16
N ARG A 115 8.79 -14.29 -17.38
CA ARG A 115 8.86 -15.50 -18.21
C ARG A 115 9.30 -15.25 -19.65
N MET A 116 8.78 -14.16 -20.24
CA MET A 116 9.13 -13.79 -21.63
C MET A 116 10.60 -13.37 -21.75
N LEU A 117 11.07 -12.57 -20.79
CA LEU A 117 12.41 -12.01 -20.83
C LEU A 117 13.48 -13.04 -20.48
N THR A 118 13.22 -13.93 -19.51
CA THR A 118 14.17 -14.99 -19.12
C THR A 118 14.23 -16.16 -20.10
N ALA A 119 13.34 -16.20 -21.10
CA ALA A 119 13.44 -17.16 -22.19
C ALA A 119 14.74 -17.01 -23.04
N LYS A 120 15.43 -15.88 -22.89
CA LYS A 120 16.74 -15.60 -23.52
C LYS A 120 17.60 -14.80 -22.54
N PRO A 121 18.94 -15.00 -22.53
CA PRO A 121 19.85 -14.19 -21.72
C PRO A 121 19.68 -12.71 -22.01
N GLN A 122 19.61 -11.88 -20.95
CA GLN A 122 19.54 -10.43 -21.01
C GLN A 122 20.89 -9.79 -20.65
N GLN A 123 21.03 -8.48 -20.90
CA GLN A 123 22.19 -7.67 -20.47
C GLN A 123 22.09 -7.30 -18.96
N TYR A 124 21.01 -7.68 -18.30
CA TYR A 124 20.67 -7.41 -16.90
C TYR A 124 20.03 -8.66 -16.27
N ASN A 125 20.11 -8.75 -14.97
CA ASN A 125 19.40 -9.76 -14.19
C ASN A 125 17.94 -9.38 -13.99
N LEU A 126 17.09 -10.38 -13.81
CA LEU A 126 15.69 -10.20 -13.47
C LEU A 126 15.38 -10.89 -12.16
N ILE A 127 14.62 -10.22 -11.31
CA ILE A 127 13.94 -10.76 -10.15
C ILE A 127 12.47 -10.43 -10.29
N TYR A 128 11.60 -11.41 -10.08
CA TYR A 128 10.17 -11.18 -9.87
C TYR A 128 9.85 -11.42 -8.40
N LEU A 129 9.13 -10.49 -7.78
CA LEU A 129 8.68 -10.57 -6.40
C LEU A 129 7.17 -10.31 -6.32
N ALA A 130 6.44 -11.28 -5.80
CA ALA A 130 5.07 -11.14 -5.32
C ALA A 130 5.13 -10.83 -3.82
N SER A 131 4.94 -9.57 -3.43
CA SER A 131 5.04 -9.12 -2.05
C SER A 131 3.70 -9.22 -1.31
N ALA A 132 3.74 -9.35 0.01
CA ALA A 132 2.58 -9.39 0.89
C ALA A 132 2.45 -8.10 1.70
N GLU A 133 1.30 -7.92 2.37
CA GLU A 133 1.03 -6.86 3.35
C GLU A 133 1.29 -5.42 2.84
N GLU A 134 1.17 -5.16 1.54
CA GLU A 134 1.38 -3.82 0.97
C GLU A 134 0.34 -2.82 1.50
N GLU A 135 -0.95 -3.17 1.41
CA GLU A 135 -2.12 -2.34 1.74
C GLU A 135 -2.18 -1.88 3.21
N VAL A 136 -1.33 -2.45 4.06
CA VAL A 136 -1.21 -2.12 5.48
C VAL A 136 0.20 -1.74 5.89
N SER A 137 1.12 -1.56 4.92
CA SER A 137 2.55 -1.32 5.17
C SER A 137 3.12 -2.28 6.22
N GLY A 138 2.78 -3.56 6.07
CA GLY A 138 3.02 -4.57 7.10
C GLY A 138 4.48 -5.00 7.20
N LYS A 139 4.88 -5.41 8.40
CA LYS A 139 6.27 -5.82 8.70
C LYS A 139 6.69 -7.12 8.02
N ASP A 140 5.73 -7.98 7.67
CA ASP A 140 5.97 -9.25 7.01
C ASP A 140 5.84 -9.14 5.47
N GLY A 141 5.71 -7.92 4.94
CA GLY A 141 5.68 -7.58 3.53
C GLY A 141 7.07 -7.45 2.89
N ILE A 142 7.20 -6.53 1.93
CA ILE A 142 8.42 -6.33 1.14
C ILE A 142 9.66 -6.04 2.00
N THR A 143 9.51 -5.34 3.12
CA THR A 143 10.61 -5.04 4.07
C THR A 143 11.29 -6.31 4.58
N ARG A 144 10.53 -7.40 4.74
CA ARG A 144 11.04 -8.71 5.17
C ARG A 144 11.72 -9.46 4.03
N ALA A 145 11.25 -9.30 2.79
CA ALA A 145 11.80 -9.98 1.62
C ALA A 145 13.08 -9.35 1.08
N LEU A 146 13.15 -8.01 1.02
CA LEU A 146 14.27 -7.27 0.41
C LEU A 146 15.67 -7.67 0.91
N PRO A 147 15.91 -7.90 2.21
CA PRO A 147 17.24 -8.33 2.69
C PRO A 147 17.69 -9.71 2.19
N LEU A 148 16.75 -10.51 1.67
CA LEU A 148 17.02 -11.87 1.16
C LEU A 148 17.27 -11.88 -0.35
N LEU A 149 17.07 -10.75 -1.02
CA LEU A 149 17.27 -10.61 -2.46
C LEU A 149 18.71 -10.17 -2.77
N PRO A 150 19.24 -10.49 -3.96
CA PRO A 150 20.46 -9.86 -4.47
C PRO A 150 20.33 -8.34 -4.56
N HIS A 151 21.45 -7.63 -4.77
CA HIS A 151 21.42 -6.20 -5.01
C HIS A 151 20.48 -5.84 -6.17
N ILE A 152 19.68 -4.79 -5.98
CA ILE A 152 18.72 -4.29 -6.96
C ILE A 152 19.14 -2.89 -7.40
N ASP A 153 19.31 -2.69 -8.71
CA ASP A 153 19.66 -1.40 -9.29
C ASP A 153 18.43 -0.58 -9.72
N LEU A 154 17.38 -1.27 -10.13
CA LEU A 154 16.12 -0.65 -10.57
C LEU A 154 14.94 -1.55 -10.20
N ALA A 155 13.80 -0.95 -9.89
CA ALA A 155 12.55 -1.66 -9.67
C ALA A 155 11.43 -1.11 -10.55
N ILE A 156 10.60 -2.01 -11.07
CA ILE A 156 9.29 -1.69 -11.67
C ILE A 156 8.24 -2.27 -10.75
N VAL A 157 7.35 -1.40 -10.26
CA VAL A 157 6.23 -1.78 -9.38
C VAL A 157 4.94 -1.77 -10.18
N GLY A 158 4.19 -2.87 -10.10
CA GLY A 158 3.01 -3.13 -10.92
C GLY A 158 1.72 -2.51 -10.40
N GLU A 159 1.77 -1.27 -9.95
CA GLU A 159 0.62 -0.53 -9.43
C GLU A 159 -0.27 0.07 -10.53
N PRO A 160 -1.58 0.29 -10.28
CA PRO A 160 -2.50 0.86 -11.26
C PRO A 160 -2.27 2.36 -11.46
N THR A 161 -1.49 2.72 -12.47
CA THR A 161 -1.11 4.11 -12.80
C THR A 161 -1.76 4.63 -14.09
N GLY A 162 -2.83 3.98 -14.58
CA GLY A 162 -3.45 4.31 -15.86
C GLY A 162 -2.52 4.06 -17.05
N MET A 163 -1.62 3.08 -16.96
CA MET A 163 -0.60 2.71 -17.96
C MET A 163 0.42 3.82 -18.26
N ASN A 164 0.58 4.77 -17.35
CA ASN A 164 1.65 5.77 -17.41
C ASN A 164 2.71 5.44 -16.35
N PRO A 165 4.01 5.54 -16.66
CA PRO A 165 5.04 5.33 -15.65
C PRO A 165 4.96 6.45 -14.60
N ALA A 166 4.73 6.08 -13.34
CA ALA A 166 4.88 6.99 -12.22
C ALA A 166 6.36 6.98 -11.79
N VAL A 167 7.01 8.14 -11.82
CA VAL A 167 8.45 8.28 -11.57
C VAL A 167 8.76 9.00 -10.27
N ALA A 168 7.72 9.47 -9.57
CA ALA A 168 7.82 10.11 -8.27
C ALA A 168 6.52 9.91 -7.49
N GLU A 169 6.63 9.76 -6.18
CA GLU A 169 5.51 9.57 -5.26
C GLU A 169 5.70 10.43 -4.02
N LYS A 170 4.58 10.87 -3.43
CA LYS A 170 4.61 11.59 -2.14
C LYS A 170 4.83 10.60 -1.01
N GLY A 171 5.63 11.00 -0.04
CA GLY A 171 5.71 10.28 1.23
C GLY A 171 4.34 10.24 1.91
N LEU A 172 4.10 9.17 2.66
CA LEU A 172 2.90 8.99 3.48
C LEU A 172 3.29 8.97 4.96
N MET A 173 2.58 9.75 5.76
CA MET A 173 2.62 9.68 7.21
C MET A 173 1.20 9.88 7.75
N VAL A 174 0.81 9.09 8.74
CA VAL A 174 -0.46 9.25 9.46
C VAL A 174 -0.15 9.49 10.93
N LEU A 175 -0.69 10.57 11.49
CA LEU A 175 -0.50 10.92 12.89
C LEU A 175 -1.78 10.70 13.68
N ASP A 176 -1.65 10.01 14.81
CA ASP A 176 -2.64 10.01 15.89
C ASP A 176 -2.42 11.23 16.75
N VAL A 177 -3.42 12.11 16.85
CA VAL A 177 -3.37 13.33 17.67
C VAL A 177 -4.45 13.27 18.73
N ILE A 178 -4.06 13.46 20.00
CA ILE A 178 -4.94 13.26 21.15
C ILE A 178 -4.98 14.50 22.02
N ALA A 179 -6.13 15.19 22.05
CA ALA A 179 -6.40 16.23 23.01
C ALA A 179 -7.03 15.62 24.26
N HIS A 180 -6.47 15.98 25.41
CA HIS A 180 -6.93 15.55 26.73
C HIS A 180 -7.77 16.63 27.40
N GLY A 181 -8.80 16.17 28.11
CA GLY A 181 -9.68 17.01 28.92
C GLY A 181 -9.95 16.36 30.27
N LYS A 182 -11.08 16.73 30.85
CA LYS A 182 -11.58 16.16 32.10
C LYS A 182 -13.08 16.06 32.05
N SER A 183 -13.62 14.87 32.23
CA SER A 183 -15.08 14.64 32.27
C SER A 183 -15.78 15.47 33.36
N GLY A 184 -17.00 15.89 33.07
CA GLY A 184 -17.88 16.60 33.95
C GLY A 184 -19.30 16.65 33.38
N HIS A 185 -20.24 17.18 34.16
CA HIS A 185 -21.61 17.36 33.69
C HIS A 185 -21.73 18.64 32.87
N ALA A 186 -22.24 18.57 31.61
CA ALA A 186 -22.27 19.67 30.66
C ALA A 186 -23.06 20.92 31.16
N ALA A 187 -24.00 20.75 32.08
CA ALA A 187 -24.77 21.86 32.69
C ALA A 187 -24.11 22.47 33.94
N ARG A 188 -22.88 22.05 34.27
CA ARG A 188 -22.13 22.55 35.44
C ARG A 188 -20.82 23.18 35.01
N ASN A 189 -20.31 24.10 35.84
CA ASN A 189 -18.98 24.70 35.62
C ASN A 189 -17.85 23.78 36.13
N GLU A 190 -17.77 22.57 35.60
CA GLU A 190 -16.81 21.54 35.98
C GLU A 190 -16.30 20.80 34.75
N GLY A 191 -15.12 20.23 34.85
CA GLY A 191 -14.50 19.52 33.73
C GLY A 191 -13.71 20.44 32.79
N VAL A 192 -13.04 19.80 31.81
CA VAL A 192 -12.31 20.43 30.70
C VAL A 192 -12.71 19.71 29.41
N ASN A 193 -13.28 20.44 28.47
CA ASN A 193 -13.79 19.84 27.26
C ASN A 193 -12.69 19.56 26.24
N ALA A 194 -12.35 18.27 26.04
CA ALA A 194 -11.32 17.87 25.09
C ALA A 194 -11.58 18.32 23.65
N ILE A 195 -12.86 18.51 23.25
CA ILE A 195 -13.18 19.07 21.93
C ILE A 195 -12.69 20.52 21.84
N TYR A 196 -12.88 21.30 22.89
CA TYR A 196 -12.47 22.69 22.89
C TYR A 196 -10.93 22.83 22.93
N GLU A 197 -10.26 21.95 23.66
CA GLU A 197 -8.79 21.88 23.66
C GLU A 197 -8.23 21.54 22.27
N ALA A 198 -8.92 20.67 21.51
CA ALA A 198 -8.52 20.29 20.16
C ALA A 198 -8.77 21.38 19.09
N LEU A 199 -9.64 22.38 19.32
CA LEU A 199 -10.06 23.33 18.28
C LEU A 199 -8.92 24.16 17.70
N ASP A 200 -7.99 24.60 18.53
CA ASP A 200 -6.85 25.39 18.07
C ASP A 200 -5.92 24.55 17.21
N ASP A 201 -5.67 23.30 17.59
CA ASP A 201 -4.86 22.34 16.84
C ASP A 201 -5.52 22.00 15.50
N MET A 202 -6.85 21.77 15.49
CA MET A 202 -7.61 21.54 14.25
C MET A 202 -7.52 22.74 13.29
N ARG A 203 -7.59 23.98 13.83
CA ARG A 203 -7.43 25.20 13.03
C ARG A 203 -6.03 25.30 12.45
N TRP A 204 -5.01 25.04 13.28
CA TRP A 204 -3.63 25.08 12.83
C TRP A 204 -3.38 24.03 11.74
N ILE A 205 -3.82 22.77 11.90
CA ILE A 205 -3.71 21.70 10.90
C ILE A 205 -4.36 22.12 9.59
N ARG A 206 -5.55 22.72 9.63
CA ARG A 206 -6.28 23.17 8.44
C ARG A 206 -5.56 24.30 7.69
N ASP A 207 -5.01 25.25 8.44
CA ASP A 207 -4.58 26.54 7.89
C ASP A 207 -3.09 26.57 7.56
N TYR A 208 -2.27 25.70 8.18
CA TYR A 208 -0.84 25.64 7.92
C TYR A 208 -0.56 25.16 6.49
N LYS A 209 0.40 25.83 5.83
CA LYS A 209 0.87 25.47 4.49
C LYS A 209 2.38 25.34 4.50
N PHE A 210 2.87 24.20 4.02
CA PHE A 210 4.30 23.98 3.83
C PHE A 210 4.81 24.84 2.68
N GLU A 211 5.96 25.52 2.89
CA GLU A 211 6.47 26.52 1.97
C GLU A 211 7.09 25.95 0.69
N LYS A 212 7.80 24.81 0.83
CA LYS A 212 8.50 24.22 -0.30
C LYS A 212 7.52 23.42 -1.16
N VAL A 213 7.36 23.84 -2.40
CA VAL A 213 6.46 23.23 -3.38
C VAL A 213 7.28 22.54 -4.45
N SER A 214 7.06 21.25 -4.65
CA SER A 214 7.68 20.45 -5.70
C SER A 214 7.12 20.80 -7.08
N GLU A 215 7.99 20.85 -8.06
CA GLU A 215 7.60 21.02 -9.45
C GLU A 215 6.87 19.76 -9.99
N PHE A 216 7.22 18.57 -9.47
CA PHE A 216 6.63 17.28 -9.87
C PHE A 216 5.48 16.84 -8.95
N LEU A 217 5.69 16.91 -7.64
CA LEU A 217 4.74 16.39 -6.64
C LEU A 217 3.79 17.46 -6.08
N GLY A 218 4.05 18.75 -6.37
CA GLY A 218 3.29 19.85 -5.82
C GLY A 218 3.57 20.06 -4.32
N PRO A 219 2.64 20.72 -3.58
CA PRO A 219 2.82 21.00 -2.17
C PRO A 219 2.70 19.77 -1.29
N THR A 220 3.42 19.73 -0.16
CA THR A 220 3.12 18.84 0.95
C THR A 220 1.72 19.16 1.47
N LYS A 221 0.91 18.13 1.70
CA LYS A 221 -0.46 18.26 2.19
C LYS A 221 -0.59 17.67 3.58
N MET A 222 -1.37 18.35 4.41
CA MET A 222 -1.77 17.90 5.73
C MET A 222 -3.29 17.99 5.83
N THR A 223 -3.95 16.88 6.14
CA THR A 223 -5.41 16.79 6.11
C THR A 223 -5.92 16.08 7.36
N LEU A 224 -6.77 16.74 8.13
CA LEU A 224 -7.50 16.11 9.23
C LEU A 224 -8.61 15.23 8.62
N THR A 225 -8.52 13.93 8.82
CA THR A 225 -9.40 12.94 8.17
C THR A 225 -10.41 12.28 9.10
N VAL A 226 -10.09 12.17 10.40
CA VAL A 226 -10.96 11.57 11.40
C VAL A 226 -10.94 12.42 12.67
N VAL A 227 -12.13 12.62 13.28
CA VAL A 227 -12.28 13.21 14.62
C VAL A 227 -13.32 12.40 15.39
N ASN A 228 -12.95 11.93 16.59
CA ASN A 228 -13.85 11.24 17.49
C ASN A 228 -13.78 11.84 18.89
N ALA A 229 -14.92 12.21 19.46
CA ALA A 229 -15.03 12.69 20.84
C ALA A 229 -16.45 12.55 21.38
N GLY A 230 -16.55 12.36 22.71
CA GLY A 230 -17.82 12.31 23.44
C GLY A 230 -18.60 11.02 23.23
N THR A 231 -19.50 10.74 24.18
CA THR A 231 -20.34 9.54 24.17
C THR A 231 -21.80 9.84 24.49
N GLN A 232 -22.07 10.95 25.22
CA GLN A 232 -23.41 11.35 25.66
C GLN A 232 -23.54 12.86 25.61
N HIS A 233 -24.76 13.36 25.34
CA HIS A 233 -25.04 14.80 25.19
C HIS A 233 -24.83 15.63 26.46
N ASN A 234 -24.86 15.03 27.64
CA ASN A 234 -24.75 15.69 28.95
C ASN A 234 -23.42 15.45 29.66
N VAL A 235 -22.43 14.86 28.98
CA VAL A 235 -21.11 14.58 29.52
C VAL A 235 -20.06 15.37 28.73
N ILE A 236 -19.22 16.14 29.43
CA ILE A 236 -18.06 16.79 28.86
C ILE A 236 -17.03 15.72 28.49
N PRO A 237 -16.58 15.61 27.21
CA PRO A 237 -15.60 14.63 26.80
C PRO A 237 -14.22 14.92 27.39
N ASP A 238 -13.58 13.91 27.89
CA ASP A 238 -12.20 13.95 28.44
C ASP A 238 -11.14 13.57 27.43
N LYS A 239 -11.55 13.12 26.23
CA LYS A 239 -10.66 12.77 25.13
C LYS A 239 -11.27 13.15 23.79
N CYS A 240 -10.43 13.76 22.91
CA CYS A 240 -10.72 13.95 21.51
C CYS A 240 -9.55 13.37 20.69
N THR A 241 -9.84 12.37 19.87
CA THR A 241 -8.84 11.72 19.00
C THR A 241 -9.02 12.22 17.57
N MET A 242 -7.91 12.47 16.91
CA MET A 242 -7.84 12.96 15.54
C MET A 242 -6.85 12.10 14.74
N LEU A 243 -7.14 11.86 13.46
CA LEU A 243 -6.17 11.33 12.51
C LEU A 243 -5.82 12.39 11.48
N VAL A 244 -4.53 12.55 11.22
CA VAL A 244 -4.01 13.52 10.26
C VAL A 244 -3.22 12.77 9.19
N ASP A 245 -3.73 12.76 7.96
CA ASP A 245 -3.03 12.25 6.77
C ASP A 245 -2.08 13.32 6.25
N ILE A 246 -0.81 12.97 6.06
CA ILE A 246 0.24 13.87 5.58
C ILE A 246 0.91 13.25 4.37
N ARG A 247 1.02 14.05 3.30
CA ARG A 247 1.64 13.66 2.03
C ARG A 247 2.81 14.59 1.73
N THR A 248 4.02 14.13 2.09
CA THR A 248 5.25 14.91 1.92
C THR A 248 5.73 14.89 0.47
N ASN A 249 6.37 15.96 0.03
CA ASN A 249 7.14 15.96 -1.21
C ASN A 249 8.64 15.77 -0.90
N GLU A 250 9.48 15.71 -1.92
CA GLU A 250 10.92 15.44 -1.83
C GLU A 250 11.74 16.46 -1.02
N PHE A 251 11.13 17.59 -0.64
CA PHE A 251 11.79 18.62 0.15
C PHE A 251 11.59 18.48 1.66
N TYR A 252 10.82 17.49 2.09
CA TYR A 252 10.47 17.27 3.51
C TYR A 252 10.60 15.80 3.87
N ASP A 253 11.44 15.52 4.83
CA ASP A 253 11.51 14.22 5.50
C ASP A 253 10.33 14.04 6.46
N ASN A 254 9.79 12.82 6.56
CA ASN A 254 8.65 12.53 7.43
C ASN A 254 8.97 12.76 8.91
N GLU A 255 10.17 12.43 9.37
CA GLU A 255 10.58 12.63 10.77
C GLU A 255 10.70 14.12 11.09
N GLU A 256 11.29 14.91 10.21
CA GLU A 256 11.36 16.37 10.37
C GLU A 256 9.96 16.99 10.43
N VAL A 257 9.04 16.55 9.58
CA VAL A 257 7.63 17.01 9.56
C VAL A 257 6.91 16.59 10.84
N TYR A 258 7.10 15.36 11.31
CA TYR A 258 6.54 14.87 12.57
C TYR A 258 6.98 15.76 13.74
N GLU A 259 8.29 15.96 13.90
CA GLU A 259 8.83 16.79 14.99
C GLU A 259 8.35 18.24 14.91
N PHE A 260 8.26 18.78 13.70
CA PHE A 260 7.71 20.13 13.47
C PHE A 260 6.26 20.22 13.94
N ILE A 261 5.40 19.29 13.55
CA ILE A 261 3.98 19.27 13.94
C ILE A 261 3.84 19.11 15.44
N ARG A 262 4.55 18.16 16.04
CA ARG A 262 4.56 17.90 17.48
C ARG A 262 4.91 19.14 18.32
N GLN A 263 5.77 20.01 17.84
CA GLN A 263 6.15 21.25 18.52
C GLN A 263 5.09 22.35 18.40
N HIS A 264 4.18 22.28 17.44
CA HIS A 264 3.17 23.29 17.18
C HIS A 264 1.79 22.95 17.75
N LEU A 265 1.52 21.69 17.97
CA LEU A 265 0.27 21.25 18.58
C LEU A 265 0.39 21.22 20.11
N LYS A 266 -0.74 21.53 20.79
CA LYS A 266 -0.89 21.40 22.23
C LYS A 266 -1.25 19.97 22.62
N SER A 267 -1.91 19.26 21.72
CA SER A 267 -2.29 17.84 21.85
C SER A 267 -1.08 16.94 21.81
N GLU A 268 -1.22 15.73 22.35
CA GLU A 268 -0.27 14.64 22.20
C GLU A 268 -0.28 14.13 20.75
N VAL A 269 0.91 13.90 20.16
CA VAL A 269 1.07 13.45 18.77
C VAL A 269 1.85 12.14 18.76
#